data_03caeecce35012f4b66933e039b8e15c
#
_entry.id   03caeecce35012f4b66933e039b8e15c
#
_cell.length_a   1.000
_cell.length_b   1.000
_cell.length_c   1.000
_cell.angle_alpha   90.00
_cell.angle_beta   90.00
_cell.angle_gamma   90.00
#
_symmetry.space_group_name_H-M   'P 1'
#
loop_
_entity.id
_entity.type
_entity.pdbx_description
1 polymer ?
#
loop_
_entity_poly.entity_id
_entity_poly.type
_entity_poly.pdbx_seq_one_letter_code
_entity_poly.pdbx_strand_id
1 'polypeptide(L)'
;CVGLGYWLLGNDTPQTTFVSGGISIEPGTTKAVLVFNSGQQVKLTDSIAFEQAIEKFKPSGQVEQAIEYNKIIVPRGGEYNLVLADGTSVMINSDSKLSVPDRFEGKERRVRLEGEALFHVAQDVEHPFIVETDGGDVTVLGTVFNVNAYSGEDYVQTTLVEGRVAFQGKGMTDARTIAPGE
;
A
#
# COMPACT_ATOMS: atom_id res chain seq x y z
N CYS A 1 55.19 -56.80 -6.13
CA CYS A 1 53.83 -56.38 -5.83
C CYS A 1 53.80 -54.87 -5.82
N VAL A 2 53.20 -54.31 -6.86
CA VAL A 2 53.10 -52.85 -7.11
C VAL A 2 51.82 -52.35 -6.54
N GLY A 3 51.88 -51.48 -5.55
CA GLY A 3 50.69 -50.79 -5.01
C GLY A 3 50.51 -49.48 -5.74
N LEU A 4 49.40 -49.37 -6.46
CA LEU A 4 48.95 -48.11 -7.07
C LEU A 4 48.25 -47.25 -6.01
N GLY A 5 48.91 -46.17 -5.64
CA GLY A 5 48.27 -45.08 -4.85
C GLY A 5 47.51 -44.12 -5.77
N TYR A 6 46.18 -44.07 -5.62
CA TYR A 6 45.38 -43.01 -6.23
C TYR A 6 45.53 -41.73 -5.43
N TRP A 7 46.12 -40.70 -6.04
CA TRP A 7 46.07 -39.35 -5.55
C TRP A 7 44.76 -38.69 -6.03
N LEU A 8 43.83 -38.46 -5.11
CA LEU A 8 42.71 -37.56 -5.31
C LEU A 8 43.21 -36.11 -5.23
N LEU A 9 43.40 -35.50 -6.39
CA LEU A 9 43.56 -34.05 -6.48
C LEU A 9 42.26 -33.39 -6.10
N GLY A 10 42.19 -32.84 -4.90
CA GLY A 10 41.14 -31.93 -4.51
C GLY A 10 41.28 -30.64 -5.32
N ASN A 11 40.30 -30.35 -6.14
CA ASN A 11 40.14 -29.04 -6.79
C ASN A 11 39.67 -28.04 -5.73
N ASP A 12 40.58 -27.48 -4.96
CA ASP A 12 40.34 -26.27 -4.20
C ASP A 12 40.42 -25.08 -5.17
N THR A 13 39.31 -24.77 -5.79
CA THR A 13 39.13 -23.45 -6.40
C THR A 13 39.00 -22.43 -5.27
N PRO A 14 39.88 -21.40 -5.20
CA PRO A 14 39.71 -20.35 -4.23
C PRO A 14 38.43 -19.60 -4.54
N GLN A 15 37.44 -19.76 -3.68
CA GLN A 15 36.28 -18.89 -3.69
C GLN A 15 36.74 -17.48 -3.30
N THR A 16 36.88 -16.63 -4.29
CA THR A 16 37.03 -15.20 -4.10
C THR A 16 35.74 -14.69 -3.46
N THR A 17 35.71 -14.60 -2.16
CA THR A 17 34.72 -13.85 -1.42
C THR A 17 34.92 -12.36 -1.76
N PHE A 18 34.14 -11.87 -2.70
CA PHE A 18 33.95 -10.44 -2.86
C PHE A 18 33.24 -9.95 -1.62
N VAL A 19 33.96 -9.39 -0.66
CA VAL A 19 33.36 -8.54 0.37
C VAL A 19 33.04 -7.22 -0.31
N SER A 20 31.96 -7.23 -1.12
CA SER A 20 31.27 -6.04 -1.49
C SER A 20 30.61 -5.55 -0.21
N GLY A 21 31.00 -4.36 0.27
CA GLY A 21 30.25 -3.60 1.27
C GLY A 21 28.94 -3.12 0.66
N GLY A 22 28.19 -4.03 0.06
CA GLY A 22 26.87 -3.80 -0.51
C GLY A 22 25.89 -3.71 0.63
N ILE A 23 25.15 -2.62 0.69
CA ILE A 23 23.89 -2.50 1.40
C ILE A 23 23.08 -3.72 0.95
N SER A 24 22.85 -4.68 1.85
CA SER A 24 21.94 -5.79 1.61
C SER A 24 20.53 -5.18 1.58
N ILE A 25 20.03 -4.95 0.37
CA ILE A 25 18.63 -4.58 0.19
C ILE A 25 17.84 -5.89 0.35
N GLU A 26 17.33 -6.12 1.55
CA GLU A 26 16.37 -7.20 1.74
C GLU A 26 15.11 -6.88 0.93
N PRO A 27 14.52 -7.87 0.24
CA PRO A 27 13.22 -7.70 -0.42
C PRO A 27 12.21 -7.16 0.59
N GLY A 28 11.31 -6.29 0.14
CA GLY A 28 10.20 -5.78 0.95
C GLY A 28 9.49 -6.94 1.64
N THR A 29 9.33 -6.86 2.95
CA THR A 29 8.63 -7.89 3.72
C THR A 29 7.21 -7.39 4.00
N THR A 30 6.21 -8.27 3.89
CA THR A 30 4.83 -7.97 4.25
C THR A 30 4.77 -7.58 5.73
N LYS A 31 4.74 -6.29 6.01
CA LYS A 31 4.73 -5.73 7.37
C LYS A 31 3.88 -4.47 7.39
N ALA A 32 2.84 -4.49 8.19
CA ALA A 32 2.06 -3.29 8.47
C ALA A 32 1.56 -3.31 9.92
N VAL A 33 1.17 -2.15 10.41
CA VAL A 33 0.49 -2.00 11.70
C VAL A 33 -0.84 -1.33 11.45
N LEU A 34 -1.93 -1.99 11.84
CA LEU A 34 -3.26 -1.40 11.88
C LEU A 34 -3.43 -0.67 13.21
N VAL A 35 -3.80 0.58 13.14
CA VAL A 35 -4.10 1.43 14.30
C VAL A 35 -5.58 1.78 14.25
N PHE A 36 -6.33 1.29 15.23
CA PHE A 36 -7.74 1.60 15.38
C PHE A 36 -7.95 3.00 15.94
N ASN A 37 -9.12 3.57 15.72
CA ASN A 37 -9.52 4.86 16.30
C ASN A 37 -9.44 4.87 17.84
N SER A 38 -9.64 3.71 18.47
CA SER A 38 -9.44 3.50 19.92
C SER A 38 -7.97 3.61 20.40
N GLY A 39 -7.01 3.73 19.46
CA GLY A 39 -5.57 3.69 19.72
C GLY A 39 -4.99 2.28 19.85
N GLN A 40 -5.81 1.24 19.75
CA GLN A 40 -5.32 -0.15 19.73
C GLN A 40 -4.53 -0.41 18.45
N GLN A 41 -3.45 -1.22 18.56
CA GLN A 41 -2.57 -1.54 17.45
C GLN A 41 -2.50 -3.05 17.23
N VAL A 42 -2.56 -3.47 15.97
CA VAL A 42 -2.44 -4.89 15.56
C VAL A 42 -1.39 -4.98 14.45
N LYS A 43 -0.43 -5.88 14.60
CA LYS A 43 0.53 -6.19 13.53
C LYS A 43 -0.16 -7.03 12.45
N LEU A 44 -0.03 -6.60 11.21
CA LEU A 44 -0.53 -7.30 10.04
C LEU A 44 0.64 -7.99 9.35
N THR A 45 0.55 -9.30 9.15
CA THR A 45 1.60 -10.13 8.54
C THR A 45 1.22 -10.66 7.16
N ASP A 46 -0.06 -10.63 6.83
CA ASP A 46 -0.61 -11.03 5.53
C ASP A 46 -1.88 -10.22 5.21
N SER A 47 -2.35 -10.31 3.98
CA SER A 47 -3.53 -9.55 3.50
C SER A 47 -4.85 -9.94 4.17
N ILE A 48 -4.95 -11.16 4.70
CA ILE A 48 -6.17 -11.66 5.39
C ILE A 48 -6.24 -11.07 6.80
N ALA A 49 -5.09 -10.74 7.39
CA ALA A 49 -5.01 -10.21 8.75
C ALA A 49 -5.79 -8.89 8.94
N PHE A 50 -5.97 -8.09 7.89
CA PHE A 50 -6.74 -6.84 7.97
C PHE A 50 -8.22 -7.08 8.26
N GLU A 51 -8.90 -7.92 7.45
CA GLU A 51 -10.31 -8.24 7.65
C GLU A 51 -10.57 -8.91 9.00
N GLN A 52 -9.70 -9.86 9.37
CA GLN A 52 -9.79 -10.55 10.66
C GLN A 52 -9.57 -9.61 11.84
N ALA A 53 -8.68 -8.62 11.69
CA ALA A 53 -8.45 -7.62 12.72
C ALA A 53 -9.67 -6.71 12.88
N ILE A 54 -10.25 -6.21 11.78
CA ILE A 54 -11.46 -5.40 11.82
C ILE A 54 -12.61 -6.18 12.49
N GLU A 55 -12.86 -7.42 12.07
CA GLU A 55 -13.94 -8.26 12.65
C GLU A 55 -13.74 -8.52 14.15
N LYS A 56 -12.50 -8.86 14.56
CA LYS A 56 -12.17 -9.21 15.95
C LYS A 56 -12.26 -8.02 16.89
N PHE A 57 -11.89 -6.82 16.44
CA PHE A 57 -11.81 -5.62 17.27
C PHE A 57 -12.96 -4.65 17.03
N LYS A 58 -13.95 -5.05 16.23
CA LYS A 58 -15.20 -4.28 16.08
C LYS A 58 -15.93 -4.26 17.43
N PRO A 59 -16.27 -3.09 17.98
CA PRO A 59 -16.97 -2.99 19.25
C PRO A 59 -18.29 -3.73 19.19
N SER A 60 -18.44 -4.78 19.98
CA SER A 60 -19.70 -5.52 20.10
C SER A 60 -20.75 -4.64 20.77
N GLY A 61 -21.82 -4.30 20.07
CA GLY A 61 -23.01 -3.70 20.64
C GLY A 61 -23.16 -2.18 20.49
N GLN A 62 -22.45 -1.53 19.58
CA GLN A 62 -22.67 -0.12 19.31
C GLN A 62 -23.73 0.08 18.21
N VAL A 63 -24.77 0.78 18.59
CA VAL A 63 -25.76 1.45 17.76
C VAL A 63 -25.01 2.28 16.72
N GLU A 64 -25.47 2.28 15.48
CA GLU A 64 -25.11 3.09 14.33
C GLU A 64 -24.30 4.35 14.69
N GLN A 65 -22.98 4.20 14.80
CA GLN A 65 -22.07 5.27 15.20
C GLN A 65 -21.36 5.83 13.97
N ALA A 66 -20.83 7.04 14.14
CA ALA A 66 -20.04 7.73 13.13
C ALA A 66 -19.01 6.81 12.47
N ILE A 67 -18.79 6.98 11.17
CA ILE A 67 -17.76 6.26 10.40
C ILE A 67 -16.43 6.39 11.13
N GLU A 68 -15.84 5.25 11.49
CA GLU A 68 -14.53 5.21 12.13
C GLU A 68 -13.44 5.01 11.07
N TYR A 69 -12.38 5.81 11.16
CA TYR A 69 -11.21 5.66 10.30
C TYR A 69 -10.12 4.89 11.02
N ASN A 70 -9.70 3.81 10.38
CA ASN A 70 -8.57 3.00 10.82
C ASN A 70 -7.34 3.34 9.99
N LYS A 71 -6.16 3.33 10.59
CA LYS A 71 -4.92 3.68 9.93
C LYS A 71 -4.02 2.47 9.76
N ILE A 72 -3.65 2.17 8.51
CA ILE A 72 -2.63 1.18 8.17
C ILE A 72 -1.30 1.91 8.01
N ILE A 73 -0.28 1.50 8.75
CA ILE A 73 1.07 2.07 8.70
C ILE A 73 2.03 1.00 8.20
N VAL A 74 2.67 1.26 7.08
CA VAL A 74 3.72 0.42 6.51
C VAL A 74 5.07 1.06 6.82
N PRO A 75 5.93 0.41 7.61
CA PRO A 75 7.24 0.96 7.96
C PRO A 75 8.21 0.90 6.77
N ARG A 76 9.35 1.54 6.91
CA ARG A 76 10.44 1.47 5.93
C ARG A 76 10.88 0.04 5.67
N GLY A 77 11.05 -0.30 4.39
CA GLY A 77 11.39 -1.65 3.95
C GLY A 77 10.23 -2.65 4.03
N GLY A 78 9.02 -2.19 4.38
CA GLY A 78 7.79 -2.99 4.34
C GLY A 78 6.99 -2.72 3.07
N GLU A 79 6.03 -3.60 2.81
CA GLU A 79 4.92 -3.42 1.85
C GLU A 79 3.70 -4.13 2.42
N TYR A 80 2.51 -3.71 2.02
CA TYR A 80 1.29 -4.36 2.49
C TYR A 80 0.18 -4.32 1.45
N ASN A 81 -0.46 -5.46 1.25
CA ASN A 81 -1.61 -5.60 0.35
C ASN A 81 -2.87 -5.84 1.16
N LEU A 82 -3.94 -5.13 0.84
CA LEU A 82 -5.26 -5.33 1.45
C LEU A 82 -6.37 -5.17 0.42
N VAL A 83 -7.53 -5.69 0.79
CA VAL A 83 -8.78 -5.47 0.06
C VAL A 83 -9.70 -4.66 0.96
N LEU A 84 -10.30 -3.60 0.44
CA LEU A 84 -11.25 -2.75 1.14
C LEU A 84 -12.67 -3.34 1.07
N ALA A 85 -13.58 -2.83 1.88
CA ALA A 85 -14.96 -3.32 1.98
C ALA A 85 -15.75 -3.24 0.67
N ASP A 86 -15.34 -2.38 -0.26
CA ASP A 86 -15.94 -2.25 -1.61
C ASP A 86 -15.32 -3.18 -2.66
N GLY A 87 -14.34 -4.02 -2.27
CA GLY A 87 -13.59 -4.88 -3.17
C GLY A 87 -12.38 -4.21 -3.84
N THR A 88 -12.10 -2.95 -3.54
CA THR A 88 -10.89 -2.26 -4.02
C THR A 88 -9.65 -2.90 -3.41
N SER A 89 -8.69 -3.30 -4.26
CA SER A 89 -7.38 -3.82 -3.83
C SER A 89 -6.36 -2.69 -3.78
N VAL A 90 -5.59 -2.64 -2.70
CA VAL A 90 -4.57 -1.62 -2.48
C VAL A 90 -3.25 -2.26 -2.10
N MET A 91 -2.19 -1.91 -2.83
CA MET A 91 -0.81 -2.24 -2.48
C MET A 91 -0.13 -0.99 -1.93
N ILE A 92 0.16 -0.98 -0.64
CA ILE A 92 0.78 0.14 0.06
C ILE A 92 2.29 -0.08 0.11
N ASN A 93 3.03 0.91 -0.37
CA ASN A 93 4.48 0.87 -0.41
C ASN A 93 5.11 1.26 0.95
N SER A 94 6.42 1.12 1.03
CA SER A 94 7.27 1.45 2.17
C SER A 94 7.07 2.89 2.67
N ASP A 95 7.17 3.10 3.99
CA ASP A 95 7.08 4.42 4.65
C ASP A 95 5.77 5.17 4.35
N SER A 96 4.67 4.43 4.26
CA SER A 96 3.37 4.95 3.85
C SER A 96 2.29 4.70 4.90
N LYS A 97 1.27 5.55 4.89
CA LYS A 97 0.10 5.47 5.76
C LYS A 97 -1.17 5.60 4.95
N LEU A 98 -2.08 4.66 5.13
CA LEU A 98 -3.41 4.70 4.52
C LEU A 98 -4.47 4.73 5.61
N SER A 99 -5.31 5.76 5.63
CA SER A 99 -6.48 5.84 6.50
C SER A 99 -7.71 5.42 5.71
N VAL A 100 -8.40 4.40 6.20
CA VAL A 100 -9.60 3.83 5.56
C VAL A 100 -10.76 3.83 6.55
N PRO A 101 -11.98 4.09 6.10
CA PRO A 101 -13.16 3.92 6.93
C PRO A 101 -13.42 2.43 7.18
N ASP A 102 -14.09 2.10 8.25
CA ASP A 102 -14.56 0.74 8.53
C ASP A 102 -15.58 0.26 7.48
N ARG A 103 -16.32 1.19 6.89
CA ARG A 103 -17.25 1.00 5.77
C ARG A 103 -17.41 2.27 4.97
N PHE A 104 -17.71 2.14 3.69
CA PHE A 104 -18.06 3.29 2.86
C PHE A 104 -19.55 3.57 2.99
N GLU A 105 -19.89 4.82 3.30
CA GLU A 105 -21.27 5.30 3.40
C GLU A 105 -21.44 6.60 2.61
N GLY A 106 -22.66 6.85 2.13
CA GLY A 106 -22.99 8.08 1.40
C GLY A 106 -22.65 8.01 -0.08
N LYS A 107 -22.24 9.14 -0.66
CA LYS A 107 -22.09 9.32 -2.12
C LYS A 107 -20.65 9.09 -2.63
N GLU A 108 -19.71 8.86 -1.75
CA GLU A 108 -18.28 8.79 -2.09
C GLU A 108 -17.60 7.68 -1.28
N ARG A 109 -16.58 7.07 -1.87
CA ARG A 109 -15.66 6.14 -1.21
C ARG A 109 -14.34 6.87 -0.99
N ARG A 110 -14.11 7.37 0.21
CA ARG A 110 -12.97 8.23 0.52
C ARG A 110 -11.95 7.53 1.42
N VAL A 111 -10.68 7.58 1.01
CA VAL A 111 -9.51 7.16 1.79
C VAL A 111 -8.49 8.30 1.83
N ARG A 112 -7.57 8.29 2.80
CA ARG A 112 -6.49 9.28 2.88
C ARG A 112 -5.14 8.58 2.84
N LEU A 113 -4.27 9.04 1.94
CA LEU A 113 -2.92 8.53 1.71
C LEU A 113 -1.86 9.57 2.08
N GLU A 114 -0.85 9.11 2.83
CA GLU A 114 0.45 9.75 3.02
C GLU A 114 1.52 8.72 2.62
N GLY A 115 2.30 8.99 1.58
CA GLY A 115 3.25 8.05 0.99
C GLY A 115 2.80 7.53 -0.37
N GLU A 116 3.05 6.27 -0.69
CA GLU A 116 2.78 5.70 -2.00
C GLU A 116 1.91 4.45 -1.94
N ALA A 117 0.94 4.36 -2.85
CA ALA A 117 0.12 3.17 -3.00
C ALA A 117 -0.40 2.99 -4.44
N LEU A 118 -0.49 1.72 -4.86
CA LEU A 118 -1.16 1.29 -6.08
C LEU A 118 -2.58 0.85 -5.75
N PHE A 119 -3.54 1.39 -6.45
CA PHE A 119 -4.97 1.12 -6.30
C PHE A 119 -5.52 0.38 -7.52
N HIS A 120 -6.22 -0.73 -7.27
CA HIS A 120 -7.11 -1.38 -8.24
C HIS A 120 -8.53 -1.16 -7.75
N VAL A 121 -9.14 -0.06 -8.17
CA VAL A 121 -10.43 0.38 -7.65
C VAL A 121 -11.57 -0.42 -8.29
N ALA A 122 -12.44 -0.97 -7.45
CA ALA A 122 -13.68 -1.60 -7.88
C ALA A 122 -14.55 -0.60 -8.65
N GLN A 123 -15.07 -1.02 -9.82
CA GLN A 123 -15.86 -0.14 -10.67
C GLN A 123 -17.20 0.19 -10.02
N ASP A 124 -17.43 1.47 -9.78
CA ASP A 124 -18.70 2.02 -9.31
C ASP A 124 -18.82 3.49 -9.76
N VAL A 125 -19.70 3.74 -10.72
CA VAL A 125 -19.90 5.07 -11.32
C VAL A 125 -20.80 5.97 -10.47
N GLU A 126 -21.58 5.39 -9.56
CA GLU A 126 -22.48 6.13 -8.69
C GLU A 126 -21.79 6.63 -7.42
N HIS A 127 -20.74 5.93 -6.98
CA HIS A 127 -19.97 6.27 -5.79
C HIS A 127 -18.48 6.43 -6.15
N PRO A 128 -18.02 7.61 -6.57
CA PRO A 128 -16.63 7.88 -6.89
C PRO A 128 -15.68 7.47 -5.75
N PHE A 129 -14.52 6.92 -6.11
CA PHE A 129 -13.46 6.63 -5.16
C PHE A 129 -12.48 7.79 -5.13
N ILE A 130 -12.21 8.30 -3.93
CA ILE A 130 -11.38 9.49 -3.73
C ILE A 130 -10.20 9.14 -2.84
N VAL A 131 -8.99 9.37 -3.36
CA VAL A 131 -7.75 9.32 -2.58
C VAL A 131 -7.40 10.75 -2.20
N GLU A 132 -7.63 11.10 -0.94
CA GLU A 132 -7.23 12.38 -0.36
C GLU A 132 -5.73 12.35 -0.03
N THR A 133 -5.01 13.38 -0.43
CA THR A 133 -3.60 13.60 -0.09
C THR A 133 -3.39 15.01 0.43
N ASP A 134 -2.20 15.32 0.96
CA ASP A 134 -1.88 16.68 1.39
C ASP A 134 -1.77 17.66 0.22
N GLY A 135 -1.52 17.20 -1.01
CA GLY A 135 -1.44 18.02 -2.21
C GLY A 135 -2.72 18.15 -3.01
N GLY A 136 -3.73 17.31 -2.74
CA GLY A 136 -5.02 17.32 -3.45
C GLY A 136 -5.70 15.97 -3.49
N ASP A 137 -6.86 15.93 -4.13
CA ASP A 137 -7.72 14.76 -4.24
C ASP A 137 -7.59 14.10 -5.62
N VAL A 138 -7.44 12.78 -5.63
CA VAL A 138 -7.46 11.93 -6.83
C VAL A 138 -8.79 11.20 -6.88
N THR A 139 -9.63 11.46 -7.88
CA THR A 139 -10.97 10.90 -8.03
C THR A 139 -11.05 9.95 -9.21
N VAL A 140 -11.60 8.77 -9.01
CA VAL A 140 -11.77 7.73 -10.03
C VAL A 140 -13.11 7.01 -9.88
N LEU A 141 -13.55 6.28 -10.93
CA LEU A 141 -14.80 5.50 -10.95
C LEU A 141 -14.58 3.98 -11.04
N GLY A 142 -13.33 3.55 -11.27
CA GLY A 142 -12.94 2.16 -11.49
C GLY A 142 -11.69 2.14 -12.36
N THR A 143 -10.53 2.20 -11.74
CA THR A 143 -9.28 2.60 -12.38
C THR A 143 -8.12 1.88 -11.70
N VAL A 144 -7.08 1.56 -12.47
CA VAL A 144 -5.80 1.08 -11.93
C VAL A 144 -4.80 2.22 -12.02
N PHE A 145 -4.33 2.70 -10.88
CA PHE A 145 -3.43 3.85 -10.80
C PHE A 145 -2.56 3.82 -9.55
N ASN A 146 -1.39 4.44 -9.64
CA ASN A 146 -0.48 4.65 -8.52
C ASN A 146 -0.53 6.11 -8.08
N VAL A 147 -0.49 6.35 -6.79
CA VAL A 147 -0.35 7.68 -6.21
C VAL A 147 0.90 7.71 -5.35
N ASN A 148 1.78 8.67 -5.65
CA ASN A 148 2.93 9.00 -4.82
C ASN A 148 2.71 10.39 -4.22
N ALA A 149 2.59 10.44 -2.88
CA ALA A 149 2.28 11.62 -2.09
C ALA A 149 3.04 11.57 -0.74
N TYR A 150 4.37 11.36 -0.79
CA TYR A 150 5.19 11.39 0.42
C TYR A 150 5.25 12.80 1.03
N SER A 151 5.11 12.87 2.34
CA SER A 151 5.32 14.12 3.08
C SER A 151 6.78 14.56 2.95
N GLY A 152 7.01 15.71 2.38
CA GLY A 152 8.36 16.24 2.09
C GLY A 152 8.68 16.33 0.61
N GLU A 153 7.81 15.83 -0.26
CA GLU A 153 7.83 16.13 -1.70
C GLU A 153 6.88 17.31 -1.98
N ASP A 154 7.32 18.22 -2.84
CA ASP A 154 6.55 19.43 -3.19
C ASP A 154 5.42 19.15 -4.20
N TYR A 155 5.24 17.90 -4.60
CA TYR A 155 4.27 17.49 -5.61
C TYR A 155 3.62 16.15 -5.26
N VAL A 156 2.43 15.93 -5.80
CA VAL A 156 1.77 14.63 -5.84
C VAL A 156 1.86 14.10 -7.26
N GLN A 157 2.36 12.88 -7.41
CA GLN A 157 2.45 12.20 -8.70
C GLN A 157 1.40 11.11 -8.79
N THR A 158 0.63 11.11 -9.88
CA THR A 158 -0.32 10.04 -10.18
C THR A 158 0.06 9.39 -11.51
N THR A 159 0.27 8.08 -11.50
CA THR A 159 0.55 7.29 -12.71
C THR A 159 -0.67 6.44 -13.02
N LEU A 160 -1.27 6.68 -14.18
CA LEU A 160 -2.45 5.97 -14.64
C LEU A 160 -2.07 4.75 -15.48
N VAL A 161 -2.55 3.56 -15.07
CA VAL A 161 -2.35 2.30 -15.80
C VAL A 161 -3.55 2.04 -16.71
N GLU A 162 -4.76 2.15 -16.17
CA GLU A 162 -6.01 1.87 -16.90
C GLU A 162 -7.14 2.74 -16.36
N GLY A 163 -8.01 3.23 -17.24
CA GLY A 163 -9.20 3.98 -16.90
C GLY A 163 -9.02 5.50 -17.05
N ARG A 164 -9.52 6.27 -16.09
CA ARG A 164 -9.48 7.73 -16.07
C ARG A 164 -9.31 8.24 -14.65
N VAL A 165 -8.48 9.26 -14.49
CA VAL A 165 -8.22 9.93 -13.22
C VAL A 165 -8.59 11.40 -13.34
N ALA A 166 -9.30 11.94 -12.36
CA ALA A 166 -9.46 13.38 -12.16
C ALA A 166 -8.66 13.79 -10.92
N PHE A 167 -7.75 14.75 -11.09
CA PHE A 167 -6.95 15.31 -9.99
C PHE A 167 -7.37 16.74 -9.71
N GLN A 168 -7.65 17.04 -8.46
CA GLN A 168 -7.96 18.38 -7.98
C GLN A 168 -6.92 18.79 -6.93
N GLY A 169 -5.97 19.63 -7.32
CA GLY A 169 -4.94 20.15 -6.42
C GLY A 169 -5.55 21.03 -5.32
N LYS A 170 -4.88 21.08 -4.18
CA LYS A 170 -5.31 21.91 -3.05
C LYS A 170 -5.35 23.38 -3.44
N GLY A 171 -6.50 24.03 -3.28
CA GLY A 171 -6.73 25.43 -3.68
C GLY A 171 -7.02 25.63 -5.17
N MET A 172 -7.12 24.57 -5.97
CA MET A 172 -7.60 24.64 -7.36
C MET A 172 -9.13 24.56 -7.41
N THR A 173 -9.76 25.35 -8.26
CA THR A 173 -11.19 25.34 -8.48
C THR A 173 -11.62 24.21 -9.40
N ASP A 174 -10.77 23.82 -10.34
CA ASP A 174 -11.09 22.87 -11.40
C ASP A 174 -10.22 21.61 -11.28
N ALA A 175 -10.85 20.46 -11.44
CA ALA A 175 -10.13 19.20 -11.55
C ALA A 175 -9.56 19.03 -12.96
N ARG A 176 -8.31 18.52 -13.04
CA ARG A 176 -7.68 18.11 -14.29
C ARG A 176 -7.86 16.61 -14.50
N THR A 177 -8.43 16.24 -15.63
CA THR A 177 -8.55 14.82 -16.02
C THR A 177 -7.34 14.40 -16.84
N ILE A 178 -6.80 13.23 -16.50
CA ILE A 178 -5.71 12.57 -17.24
C ILE A 178 -6.17 11.22 -17.78
N ALA A 179 -5.66 10.86 -18.96
CA ALA A 179 -5.86 9.58 -19.62
C ALA A 179 -4.55 8.78 -19.65
N PRO A 180 -4.58 7.47 -19.94
CA PRO A 180 -3.36 6.68 -20.05
C PRO A 180 -2.34 7.27 -21.02
N GLY A 181 -1.08 7.45 -20.56
CA GLY A 181 0.00 8.02 -21.35
C GLY A 181 0.20 9.53 -21.21
N GLU A 182 -0.56 10.20 -20.36
CA GLU A 182 -0.39 11.62 -20.02
C GLU A 182 0.27 11.81 -18.64
#